data_34b4b0763aff84e21198fe4d8dcd90b2
#
_entry.id   34b4b0763aff84e21198fe4d8dcd90b2
#
_cell.length_a   1.000
_cell.length_b   1.000
_cell.length_c   1.000
_cell.angle_alpha   90.00
_cell.angle_beta   90.00
_cell.angle_gamma   90.00
#
_symmetry.space_group_name_H-M   'P 1'
#
loop_
_entity.id
_entity.type
_entity.pdbx_description
1 polymer ?
#
loop_
_entity_poly.entity_id
_entity_poly.type
_entity_poly.pdbx_seq_one_letter_code
_entity_poly.pdbx_strand_id
1 'polypeptide(L)'
;MISAEFNKIWSNYFHKENATLVANGKTAIFEALKILKSKHVALPTYTCHRILQACLNAGVIPYIVDCGLDLQIDVSKIPMEVDTVIVPHMFGIQADIKSLNSFKVIEDCSQCIGLPDLGKYSDVVIVSTGP
;
A
#
# COMPACT_ATOMS: atom_id res chain seq x y z
N MET A 1 -4.46 -23.17 -7.56
CA MET A 1 -4.53 -23.18 -6.07
C MET A 1 -3.19 -22.73 -5.53
N ILE A 2 -3.18 -21.70 -4.69
CA ILE A 2 -1.94 -21.25 -4.03
C ILE A 2 -1.60 -22.30 -2.97
N SER A 3 -0.36 -22.80 -2.98
CA SER A 3 0.05 -23.78 -1.99
C SER A 3 0.02 -23.17 -0.57
N ALA A 4 -0.26 -23.98 0.44
CA ALA A 4 -0.17 -23.55 1.83
C ALA A 4 1.23 -23.04 2.19
N GLU A 5 2.24 -23.55 1.51
CA GLU A 5 3.63 -23.11 1.62
C GLU A 5 3.82 -21.66 1.14
N PHE A 6 3.27 -21.29 -0.02
CA PHE A 6 3.29 -19.93 -0.52
C PHE A 6 2.68 -18.95 0.49
N ASN A 7 1.47 -19.26 0.96
CA ASN A 7 0.79 -18.44 1.97
C ASN A 7 1.67 -18.26 3.22
N LYS A 8 2.22 -19.34 3.75
CA LYS A 8 3.06 -19.32 4.95
C LYS A 8 4.34 -18.50 4.77
N ILE A 9 5.02 -18.63 3.63
CA ILE A 9 6.26 -17.87 3.36
C ILE A 9 5.97 -16.38 3.32
N TRP A 10 5.02 -15.96 2.50
CA TRP A 10 4.73 -14.54 2.30
C TRP A 10 4.05 -13.88 3.49
N SER A 11 3.12 -14.58 4.16
CA SER A 11 2.49 -14.06 5.37
C SER A 11 3.51 -13.85 6.49
N ASN A 12 4.41 -14.79 6.69
CA ASN A 12 5.49 -14.64 7.69
C ASN A 12 6.45 -13.50 7.33
N TYR A 13 6.87 -13.41 6.06
CA TYR A 13 7.80 -12.39 5.61
C TYR A 13 7.27 -10.97 5.85
N PHE A 14 5.99 -10.74 5.60
CA PHE A 14 5.37 -9.43 5.77
C PHE A 14 4.60 -9.25 7.08
N HIS A 15 4.74 -10.15 8.04
CA HIS A 15 4.03 -10.09 9.33
C HIS A 15 2.50 -10.01 9.17
N LYS A 16 1.93 -10.80 8.25
CA LYS A 16 0.50 -10.88 7.96
C LYS A 16 -0.05 -12.26 8.27
N GLU A 17 -1.37 -12.34 8.48
CA GLU A 17 -2.04 -13.62 8.74
C GLU A 17 -2.16 -14.47 7.47
N ASN A 18 -2.39 -13.81 6.34
CA ASN A 18 -2.64 -14.49 5.07
C ASN A 18 -1.99 -13.77 3.90
N ALA A 19 -1.67 -14.52 2.85
CA ALA A 19 -1.23 -14.01 1.56
C ALA A 19 -2.10 -14.58 0.44
N THR A 20 -2.46 -13.77 -0.54
CA THR A 20 -3.30 -14.15 -1.68
C THR A 20 -2.68 -13.65 -2.97
N LEU A 21 -2.71 -14.49 -4.00
CA LEU A 21 -2.35 -14.09 -5.36
C LEU A 21 -3.54 -13.49 -6.09
N VAL A 22 -3.28 -12.38 -6.77
CA VAL A 22 -4.24 -11.72 -7.66
C VAL A 22 -3.60 -11.45 -9.02
N ALA A 23 -4.41 -11.06 -10.01
CA ALA A 23 -3.95 -10.94 -11.39
C ALA A 23 -2.85 -9.88 -11.60
N ASN A 24 -2.86 -8.79 -10.84
CA ASN A 24 -1.90 -7.68 -10.95
C ASN A 24 -2.01 -6.73 -9.75
N GLY A 25 -1.07 -5.78 -9.64
CA GLY A 25 -1.02 -4.81 -8.53
C GLY A 25 -2.25 -3.90 -8.45
N LYS A 26 -2.84 -3.50 -9.58
CA LYS A 26 -4.08 -2.70 -9.58
C LYS A 26 -5.23 -3.47 -8.92
N THR A 27 -5.38 -4.75 -9.25
CA THR A 27 -6.38 -5.63 -8.61
C THR A 27 -6.08 -5.80 -7.12
N ALA A 28 -4.80 -5.96 -6.75
CA ALA A 28 -4.41 -6.07 -5.34
C ALA A 28 -4.82 -4.85 -4.53
N ILE A 29 -4.56 -3.65 -5.04
CA ILE A 29 -4.95 -2.39 -4.38
C ILE A 29 -6.47 -2.26 -4.29
N PHE A 30 -7.18 -2.58 -5.38
CA PHE A 30 -8.65 -2.59 -5.40
C PHE A 30 -9.23 -3.49 -4.29
N GLU A 31 -8.74 -4.72 -4.19
CA GLU A 31 -9.18 -5.68 -3.15
C GLU A 31 -8.82 -5.20 -1.73
N ALA A 32 -7.61 -4.65 -1.54
CA ALA A 32 -7.19 -4.09 -0.26
C ALA A 32 -8.13 -2.95 0.20
N LEU A 33 -8.48 -2.03 -0.70
CA LEU A 33 -9.41 -0.94 -0.41
C LEU A 33 -10.79 -1.45 0.00
N LYS A 34 -11.27 -2.53 -0.64
CA LYS A 34 -12.54 -3.19 -0.29
C LYS A 34 -12.48 -3.87 1.09
N ILE A 35 -11.42 -4.62 1.36
CA ILE A 35 -11.21 -5.30 2.64
C ILE A 35 -11.17 -4.30 3.79
N LEU A 36 -10.43 -3.20 3.61
CA LEU A 36 -10.32 -2.14 4.61
C LEU A 36 -11.55 -1.23 4.71
N LYS A 37 -12.54 -1.41 3.82
CA LYS A 37 -13.73 -0.54 3.72
C LYS A 37 -13.35 0.95 3.64
N SER A 38 -12.33 1.23 2.84
CA SER A 38 -11.80 2.57 2.64
C SER A 38 -12.81 3.46 1.91
N LYS A 39 -12.83 4.75 2.26
CA LYS A 39 -13.72 5.75 1.64
C LYS A 39 -12.93 6.93 1.09
N HIS A 40 -12.03 7.49 1.88
CA HIS A 40 -11.20 8.64 1.57
C HIS A 40 -9.73 8.22 1.64
N VAL A 41 -9.05 8.21 0.50
CA VAL A 41 -7.74 7.57 0.36
C VAL A 41 -6.69 8.57 -0.09
N ALA A 42 -5.66 8.77 0.71
CA ALA A 42 -4.51 9.56 0.31
C ALA A 42 -3.47 8.72 -0.44
N LEU A 43 -2.90 9.28 -1.48
CA LEU A 43 -1.79 8.71 -2.22
C LEU A 43 -0.79 9.82 -2.58
N PRO A 44 0.52 9.51 -2.62
CA PRO A 44 1.52 10.53 -2.93
C PRO A 44 1.44 10.95 -4.39
N THR A 45 1.76 12.21 -4.67
CA THR A 45 1.88 12.75 -6.04
C THR A 45 2.84 11.93 -6.87
N TYR A 46 3.91 11.46 -6.25
CA TYR A 46 4.95 10.67 -6.90
C TYR A 46 4.66 9.18 -6.75
N THR A 47 3.81 8.66 -7.64
CA THR A 47 3.39 7.24 -7.62
C THR A 47 2.95 6.75 -8.99
N CYS A 48 2.77 5.43 -9.11
CA CYS A 48 2.25 4.84 -10.34
C CYS A 48 0.77 5.22 -10.56
N HIS A 49 0.44 5.69 -11.76
CA HIS A 49 -0.95 6.05 -12.13
C HIS A 49 -1.96 4.91 -11.94
N ARG A 50 -1.51 3.65 -11.93
CA ARG A 50 -2.38 2.48 -11.69
C ARG A 50 -2.97 2.46 -10.28
N ILE A 51 -2.30 3.08 -9.31
CA ILE A 51 -2.81 3.24 -7.95
C ILE A 51 -4.06 4.13 -7.97
N LEU A 52 -3.98 5.27 -8.66
CA LEU A 52 -5.14 6.15 -8.83
C LEU A 52 -6.29 5.44 -9.55
N GLN A 53 -6.00 4.69 -10.60
CA GLN A 53 -7.02 3.90 -11.31
C GLN A 53 -7.70 2.86 -10.40
N ALA A 54 -6.94 2.21 -9.50
CA ALA A 54 -7.50 1.27 -8.55
C ALA A 54 -8.45 1.96 -7.56
N CYS A 55 -8.09 3.15 -7.08
CA CYS A 55 -8.95 3.96 -6.22
C CYS A 55 -10.26 4.32 -6.91
N LEU A 56 -10.19 4.84 -8.13
CA LEU A 56 -11.38 5.21 -8.92
C LEU A 56 -12.28 3.99 -9.17
N ASN A 57 -11.70 2.85 -9.52
CA ASN A 57 -12.45 1.61 -9.75
C ASN A 57 -13.11 1.08 -8.46
N ALA A 58 -12.47 1.29 -7.32
CA ALA A 58 -13.03 0.91 -6.01
C ALA A 58 -14.15 1.84 -5.54
N GLY A 59 -14.36 2.97 -6.21
CA GLY A 59 -15.37 3.96 -5.83
C GLY A 59 -15.00 4.76 -4.58
N VAL A 60 -13.72 4.80 -4.22
CA VAL A 60 -13.21 5.64 -3.12
C VAL A 60 -12.89 7.04 -3.63
N ILE A 61 -12.81 8.01 -2.74
CA ILE A 61 -12.42 9.39 -3.06
C ILE A 61 -10.90 9.53 -2.88
N PRO A 62 -10.13 9.68 -3.97
CA PRO A 62 -8.69 9.82 -3.88
C PRO A 62 -8.27 11.26 -3.57
N TYR A 63 -7.29 11.41 -2.69
CA TYR A 63 -6.60 12.67 -2.38
C TYR A 63 -5.15 12.53 -2.78
N ILE A 64 -4.73 13.28 -3.78
CA ILE A 64 -3.33 13.31 -4.22
C ILE A 64 -2.59 14.32 -3.33
N VAL A 65 -1.65 13.82 -2.55
CA VAL A 65 -0.92 14.59 -1.54
C VAL A 65 0.52 14.80 -1.98
N ASP A 66 1.02 16.02 -1.83
CA ASP A 66 2.41 16.33 -2.16
C ASP A 66 3.42 15.48 -1.40
N CYS A 67 4.56 15.26 -2.01
CA CYS A 67 5.71 14.60 -1.40
C CYS A 67 6.70 15.60 -0.83
N GLY A 68 7.44 15.16 0.18
CA GLY A 68 8.65 15.85 0.64
C GLY A 68 9.84 15.66 -0.33
N LEU A 69 10.99 16.21 0.03
CA LEU A 69 12.22 16.05 -0.74
C LEU A 69 12.74 14.60 -0.78
N ASP A 70 12.27 13.78 0.12
CA ASP A 70 12.52 12.33 0.20
C ASP A 70 11.63 11.49 -0.73
N LEU A 71 10.77 12.13 -1.52
CA LEU A 71 9.78 11.52 -2.41
C LEU A 71 8.68 10.74 -1.68
N GLN A 72 8.57 10.88 -0.37
CA GLN A 72 7.53 10.27 0.44
C GLN A 72 6.35 11.24 0.64
N ILE A 73 5.16 10.68 0.91
CA ILE A 73 3.98 11.49 1.18
C ILE A 73 4.23 12.44 2.37
N ASP A 74 3.90 13.71 2.19
CA ASP A 74 3.97 14.68 3.28
C ASP A 74 2.76 14.50 4.21
N VAL A 75 2.99 13.87 5.35
CA VAL A 75 1.93 13.53 6.32
C VAL A 75 1.18 14.77 6.81
N SER A 76 1.87 15.91 6.90
CA SER A 76 1.26 17.17 7.36
C SER A 76 0.22 17.74 6.39
N LYS A 77 0.23 17.30 5.14
CA LYS A 77 -0.69 17.72 4.07
C LYS A 77 -1.85 16.74 3.84
N ILE A 78 -1.92 15.66 4.60
CA ILE A 78 -3.03 14.70 4.47
C ILE A 78 -4.30 15.35 5.03
N PRO A 79 -5.39 15.45 4.23
CA PRO A 79 -6.66 16.01 4.71
C PRO A 79 -7.27 15.19 5.86
N MET A 80 -7.98 15.87 6.75
CA MET A 80 -8.59 15.24 7.93
C MET A 80 -9.64 14.17 7.61
N GLU A 81 -10.25 14.23 6.43
CA GLU A 81 -11.27 13.28 5.98
C GLU A 81 -10.68 11.93 5.57
N VAL A 82 -9.37 11.86 5.35
CA VAL A 82 -8.69 10.65 4.89
C VAL A 82 -8.74 9.57 5.96
N ASP A 83 -9.16 8.38 5.58
CA ASP A 83 -9.18 7.19 6.45
C ASP A 83 -8.09 6.17 6.11
N THR A 84 -7.59 6.20 4.88
CA THR A 84 -6.62 5.22 4.36
C THR A 84 -5.51 5.92 3.58
N VAL A 85 -4.27 5.47 3.77
CA VAL A 85 -3.10 5.98 3.03
C VAL A 85 -2.47 4.82 2.26
N ILE A 86 -2.21 5.03 0.96
CA ILE A 86 -1.43 4.09 0.14
C ILE A 86 0.00 4.61 0.08
N VAL A 87 0.95 3.78 0.50
CA VAL A 87 2.36 4.15 0.62
C VAL A 87 3.23 3.26 -0.26
N PRO A 88 3.62 3.71 -1.45
CA PRO A 88 4.62 3.03 -2.25
C PRO A 88 6.03 3.37 -1.76
N HIS A 89 6.87 2.36 -1.63
CA HIS A 89 8.31 2.54 -1.41
C HIS A 89 9.01 2.72 -2.76
N MET A 90 8.87 3.91 -3.35
CA MET A 90 9.39 4.18 -4.70
C MET A 90 10.92 4.09 -4.74
N PHE A 91 11.43 3.44 -5.78
CA PHE A 91 12.88 3.27 -6.04
C PHE A 91 13.65 2.57 -4.90
N GLY A 92 12.95 1.80 -4.05
CA GLY A 92 13.59 1.17 -2.88
C GLY A 92 13.86 2.15 -1.73
N ILE A 93 13.30 3.36 -1.77
CA ILE A 93 13.37 4.32 -0.65
C ILE A 93 12.24 4.00 0.32
N GLN A 94 12.60 3.62 1.54
CA GLN A 94 11.63 3.22 2.54
C GLN A 94 10.90 4.42 3.13
N ALA A 95 9.57 4.42 3.04
CA ALA A 95 8.72 5.41 3.68
C ALA A 95 8.59 5.14 5.20
N ASP A 96 8.37 6.20 5.97
CA ASP A 96 8.08 6.09 7.40
C ASP A 96 6.61 5.71 7.65
N ILE A 97 6.32 4.41 7.66
CA ILE A 97 4.97 3.89 7.92
C ILE A 97 4.52 4.16 9.35
N LYS A 98 5.44 4.24 10.32
CA LYS A 98 5.09 4.44 11.73
C LYS A 98 4.42 5.79 11.98
N SER A 99 4.78 6.81 11.21
CA SER A 99 4.15 8.14 11.30
C SER A 99 2.68 8.16 10.88
N LEU A 100 2.20 7.09 10.23
CA LEU A 100 0.85 6.94 9.69
C LEU A 100 -0.08 6.11 10.60
N ASN A 101 0.25 5.95 11.86
CA ASN A 101 -0.44 5.06 12.80
C ASN A 101 -1.93 5.43 13.07
N SER A 102 -2.35 6.63 12.71
CA SER A 102 -3.76 7.06 12.81
C SER A 102 -4.62 6.71 11.59
N PHE A 103 -4.02 6.16 10.54
CA PHE A 103 -4.68 5.77 9.29
C PHE A 103 -4.66 4.26 9.11
N LYS A 104 -5.56 3.74 8.28
CA LYS A 104 -5.38 2.44 7.65
C LYS A 104 -4.28 2.58 6.60
N VAL A 105 -3.34 1.66 6.54
CA VAL A 105 -2.19 1.76 5.64
C VAL A 105 -2.13 0.57 4.70
N ILE A 106 -2.09 0.87 3.39
CA ILE A 106 -1.73 -0.07 2.32
C ILE A 106 -0.30 0.22 1.90
N GLU A 107 0.60 -0.70 2.18
CA GLU A 107 2.03 -0.60 1.87
C GLU A 107 2.32 -1.28 0.54
N ASP A 108 2.81 -0.54 -0.46
CA ASP A 108 3.18 -1.10 -1.76
C ASP A 108 4.69 -1.36 -1.81
N CYS A 109 5.05 -2.63 -1.67
CA CYS A 109 6.41 -3.13 -1.65
C CYS A 109 6.91 -3.62 -3.02
N SER A 110 6.27 -3.24 -4.12
CA SER A 110 6.63 -3.73 -5.46
C SER A 110 8.07 -3.40 -5.88
N GLN A 111 8.69 -2.37 -5.28
CA GLN A 111 10.05 -1.92 -5.61
C GLN A 111 11.03 -2.02 -4.44
N CYS A 112 10.68 -2.69 -3.33
CA CYS A 112 11.46 -2.58 -2.10
C CYS A 112 11.65 -3.89 -1.33
N ILE A 113 11.39 -5.04 -1.95
CA ILE A 113 11.61 -6.35 -1.30
C ILE A 113 13.05 -6.43 -0.79
N GLY A 114 13.22 -6.85 0.45
CA GLY A 114 14.52 -6.94 1.13
C GLY A 114 14.82 -5.79 2.10
N LEU A 115 14.01 -4.73 2.12
CA LEU A 115 14.12 -3.69 3.15
C LEU A 115 13.62 -4.21 4.51
N PRO A 116 14.10 -3.65 5.63
CA PRO A 116 13.70 -4.09 6.96
C PRO A 116 12.25 -3.69 7.29
N ASP A 117 11.62 -4.45 8.19
CA ASP A 117 10.33 -4.16 8.80
C ASP A 117 9.14 -3.98 7.82
N LEU A 118 9.26 -4.45 6.57
CA LEU A 118 8.17 -4.38 5.60
C LEU A 118 6.92 -5.12 6.13
N GLY A 119 5.78 -4.47 6.04
CA GLY A 119 4.50 -5.01 6.48
C GLY A 119 4.24 -4.93 7.98
N LYS A 120 5.23 -4.61 8.80
CA LYS A 120 5.12 -4.65 10.26
C LYS A 120 4.11 -3.64 10.82
N TYR A 121 3.99 -2.48 10.19
CA TYR A 121 3.18 -1.36 10.67
C TYR A 121 2.00 -0.99 9.75
N SER A 122 1.83 -1.72 8.66
CA SER A 122 0.72 -1.53 7.72
C SER A 122 -0.38 -2.57 7.93
N ASP A 123 -1.59 -2.27 7.45
CA ASP A 123 -2.72 -3.21 7.51
C ASP A 123 -2.65 -4.22 6.37
N VAL A 124 -2.31 -3.77 5.17
CA VAL A 124 -2.18 -4.60 3.97
C VAL A 124 -0.86 -4.31 3.27
N VAL A 125 -0.23 -5.35 2.74
CA VAL A 125 0.96 -5.25 1.89
C VAL A 125 0.64 -5.72 0.48
N ILE A 126 1.08 -4.94 -0.50
CA ILE A 126 1.03 -5.28 -1.92
C ILE A 126 2.45 -5.58 -2.41
N VAL A 127 2.59 -6.63 -3.19
CA VAL A 127 3.87 -7.03 -3.78
C VAL A 127 3.66 -7.43 -5.23
N SER A 128 4.58 -7.01 -6.10
CA SER A 128 4.68 -7.54 -7.45
C SER A 128 5.74 -8.64 -7.50
N THR A 129 5.41 -9.76 -8.11
CA THR A 129 6.30 -10.92 -8.27
C THR A 129 6.87 -11.03 -9.67
N GLY A 130 6.64 -10.07 -10.53
CA GLY A 130 7.13 -10.08 -11.91
C GLY A 130 6.98 -8.73 -12.59
N PRO A 131 7.55 -8.60 -13.80
CA PRO A 131 7.46 -7.38 -14.59
C PRO A 131 6.04 -7.05 -15.05
#